data_127c6ae0da7c40d9b3010ba7eb43e1c4
#
_entry.id   127c6ae0da7c40d9b3010ba7eb43e1c4
#
_cell.length_a   1.000
_cell.length_b   1.000
_cell.length_c   1.000
_cell.angle_alpha   90.00
_cell.angle_beta   90.00
_cell.angle_gamma   90.00
#
_symmetry.space_group_name_H-M   'P 1'
#
loop_
_entity.id
_entity.type
_entity.pdbx_description
1 polymer ?
#
loop_
_entity_poly.entity_id
_entity_poly.type
_entity_poly.pdbx_seq_one_letter_code
_entity_poly.pdbx_strand_id
1 'polypeptide(L)'
;MVLLIHILAFCGGFVIMSMELLGGRILAPYFGSGVYVWGSIITVFMLSLSLGYLQGGRLSVNNPSLQRFAAIFALGAVLLYPLILFAEPVMEFIFLRIEDPRYGSLMASAFLFILPTVILGMISPYSVRLLVTKVEESGQVAGTLYFVSTLGSAIGTLMTSFYFILWFEVNTVLTLLSVVLLMVAGVAMLAARQPSESR
;
A
#
# COMPACT_ATOMS: atom_id res chain seq x y z
N MET A 1 8.47 5.18 20.32
CA MET A 1 8.19 5.90 19.07
C MET A 1 8.91 5.25 17.88
N VAL A 2 10.23 5.12 17.88
CA VAL A 2 11.03 4.56 16.76
C VAL A 2 10.55 3.16 16.34
N LEU A 3 10.46 2.22 17.26
CA LEU A 3 10.00 0.85 16.99
C LEU A 3 8.58 0.84 16.36
N LEU A 4 7.68 1.68 16.86
CA LEU A 4 6.33 1.79 16.32
C LEU A 4 6.36 2.18 14.84
N ILE A 5 7.12 3.22 14.46
CA ILE A 5 7.19 3.66 13.07
C ILE A 5 7.76 2.58 12.15
N HIS A 6 8.74 1.79 12.61
CA HIS A 6 9.25 0.65 11.85
C HIS A 6 8.20 -0.45 11.65
N ILE A 7 7.43 -0.78 12.69
CA ILE A 7 6.31 -1.74 12.57
C ILE A 7 5.27 -1.23 11.58
N LEU A 8 4.92 0.04 11.64
CA LEU A 8 3.98 0.68 10.72
C LEU A 8 4.50 0.60 9.27
N ALA A 9 5.78 0.90 9.05
CA ALA A 9 6.40 0.82 7.72
C ALA A 9 6.45 -0.62 7.19
N PHE A 10 6.74 -1.60 8.05
CA PHE A 10 6.67 -3.03 7.72
C PHE A 10 5.25 -3.41 7.25
N CYS A 11 4.22 -3.05 8.02
CA CYS A 11 2.83 -3.31 7.65
C CYS A 11 2.45 -2.64 6.33
N GLY A 12 2.91 -1.40 6.09
CA GLY A 12 2.69 -0.71 4.82
C GLY A 12 3.27 -1.47 3.63
N GLY A 13 4.53 -1.91 3.71
CA GLY A 13 5.18 -2.71 2.68
C GLY A 13 4.48 -4.05 2.46
N PHE A 14 4.12 -4.74 3.54
CA PHE A 14 3.37 -5.99 3.49
C PHE A 14 2.06 -5.84 2.71
N VAL A 15 1.24 -4.83 3.06
CA VAL A 15 -0.07 -4.60 2.42
C VAL A 15 0.07 -4.23 0.96
N ILE A 16 1.02 -3.36 0.60
CA ILE A 16 1.25 -2.94 -0.79
C ILE A 16 1.53 -4.14 -1.68
N MET A 17 2.49 -4.99 -1.30
CA MET A 17 2.86 -6.15 -2.13
C MET A 17 1.79 -7.24 -2.14
N SER A 18 1.09 -7.43 -1.02
CA SER A 18 -0.06 -8.33 -1.00
C SER A 18 -1.15 -7.87 -1.96
N MET A 19 -1.47 -6.58 -1.98
CA MET A 19 -2.46 -5.98 -2.88
C MET A 19 -2.04 -6.10 -4.36
N GLU A 20 -0.76 -5.90 -4.67
CA GLU A 20 -0.22 -6.05 -6.03
C GLU A 20 -0.45 -7.47 -6.56
N LEU A 21 -0.14 -8.49 -5.76
CA LEU A 21 -0.35 -9.89 -6.15
C LEU A 21 -1.83 -10.26 -6.27
N LEU A 22 -2.69 -9.74 -5.38
CA LEU A 22 -4.13 -9.90 -5.50
C LEU A 22 -4.68 -9.23 -6.77
N GLY A 23 -4.05 -8.15 -7.22
CA GLY A 23 -4.35 -7.50 -8.50
C GLY A 23 -4.23 -8.47 -9.68
N GLY A 24 -3.17 -9.28 -9.71
CA GLY A 24 -3.01 -10.34 -10.72
C GLY A 24 -4.16 -11.36 -10.67
N ARG A 25 -4.62 -11.69 -9.48
CA ARG A 25 -5.73 -12.62 -9.29
C ARG A 25 -7.08 -12.03 -9.72
N ILE A 26 -7.29 -10.73 -9.49
CA ILE A 26 -8.50 -10.00 -9.91
C ILE A 26 -8.56 -9.88 -11.45
N LEU A 27 -7.44 -9.59 -12.10
CA LEU A 27 -7.39 -9.41 -13.54
C LEU A 27 -7.43 -10.73 -14.34
N ALA A 28 -6.93 -11.81 -13.76
CA ALA A 28 -6.74 -13.08 -14.46
C ALA A 28 -8.00 -13.67 -15.12
N PRO A 29 -9.21 -13.64 -14.53
CA PRO A 29 -10.41 -14.17 -15.15
C PRO A 29 -10.82 -13.44 -16.44
N TYR A 30 -10.45 -12.15 -16.58
CA TYR A 30 -10.85 -11.31 -17.70
C TYR A 30 -9.75 -11.18 -18.76
N PHE A 31 -8.51 -11.00 -18.35
CA PHE A 31 -7.39 -10.70 -19.26
C PHE A 31 -6.30 -11.78 -19.28
N GLY A 32 -6.48 -12.87 -18.51
CA GLY A 32 -5.46 -13.91 -18.36
C GLY A 32 -4.33 -13.51 -17.42
N SER A 33 -3.25 -14.32 -17.41
CA SER A 33 -2.08 -14.14 -16.54
C SER A 33 -0.79 -13.92 -17.34
N GLY A 34 -0.90 -13.38 -18.55
CA GLY A 34 0.23 -13.16 -19.44
C GLY A 34 1.16 -12.03 -18.99
N VAL A 35 2.32 -11.92 -19.67
CA VAL A 35 3.35 -10.92 -19.37
C VAL A 35 2.79 -9.49 -19.43
N TYR A 36 1.90 -9.20 -20.36
CA TYR A 36 1.29 -7.87 -20.48
C TYR A 36 0.37 -7.51 -19.32
N VAL A 37 -0.31 -8.48 -18.72
CA VAL A 37 -1.15 -8.25 -17.52
C VAL A 37 -0.28 -7.91 -16.32
N TRP A 38 0.75 -8.71 -16.07
CA TRP A 38 1.73 -8.43 -15.02
C TRP A 38 2.48 -7.13 -15.26
N GLY A 39 2.88 -6.86 -16.53
CA GLY A 39 3.50 -5.58 -16.89
C GLY A 39 2.60 -4.38 -16.60
N SER A 40 1.30 -4.50 -16.86
CA SER A 40 0.31 -3.46 -16.55
C SER A 40 0.21 -3.20 -15.05
N ILE A 41 0.06 -4.26 -14.24
CA ILE A 41 -0.02 -4.15 -12.79
C ILE A 41 1.24 -3.51 -12.22
N ILE A 42 2.41 -4.06 -12.53
CA ILE A 42 3.70 -3.56 -12.04
C ILE A 42 3.89 -2.09 -12.42
N THR A 43 3.61 -1.72 -13.68
CA THR A 43 3.73 -0.33 -14.14
C THR A 43 2.82 0.61 -13.36
N VAL A 44 1.56 0.25 -13.18
CA VAL A 44 0.59 1.05 -12.42
C VAL A 44 1.03 1.19 -10.95
N PHE A 45 1.46 0.10 -10.32
CA PHE A 45 1.95 0.16 -8.94
C PHE A 45 3.20 1.02 -8.81
N MET A 46 4.20 0.86 -9.68
CA MET A 46 5.43 1.66 -9.65
C MET A 46 5.17 3.15 -9.84
N LEU A 47 4.33 3.52 -10.81
CA LEU A 47 3.97 4.93 -11.05
C LEU A 47 3.17 5.50 -9.88
N SER A 48 2.22 4.75 -9.35
CA SER A 48 1.40 5.16 -8.21
C SER A 48 2.24 5.34 -6.95
N LEU A 49 3.16 4.40 -6.66
CA LEU A 49 4.10 4.52 -5.56
C LEU A 49 4.99 5.75 -5.72
N SER A 50 5.49 6.02 -6.92
CA SER A 50 6.31 7.20 -7.21
C SER A 50 5.56 8.50 -6.91
N LEU A 51 4.28 8.58 -7.32
CA LEU A 51 3.41 9.70 -6.99
C LEU A 51 3.15 9.78 -5.48
N GLY A 52 2.95 8.65 -4.83
CA GLY A 52 2.79 8.54 -3.38
C GLY A 52 4.01 9.04 -2.63
N TYR A 53 5.21 8.65 -3.06
CA TYR A 53 6.46 9.14 -2.48
C TYR A 53 6.59 10.66 -2.59
N LEU A 54 6.26 11.21 -3.75
CA LEU A 54 6.28 12.67 -3.96
C LEU A 54 5.29 13.39 -3.03
N GLN A 55 4.07 12.89 -2.94
CA GLN A 55 3.01 13.47 -2.11
C GLN A 55 3.31 13.32 -0.62
N GLY A 56 3.74 12.14 -0.20
CA GLY A 56 4.11 11.86 1.20
C GLY A 56 5.29 12.71 1.66
N GLY A 57 6.29 12.90 0.78
CA GLY A 57 7.41 13.81 1.02
C GLY A 57 6.93 15.24 1.22
N ARG A 58 6.08 15.76 0.33
CA ARG A 58 5.51 17.12 0.45
C ARG A 58 4.66 17.29 1.72
N LEU A 59 3.81 16.33 2.03
CA LEU A 59 2.94 16.36 3.21
C LEU A 59 3.74 16.34 4.52
N SER A 60 4.93 15.74 4.51
CA SER A 60 5.79 15.62 5.68
C SER A 60 6.60 16.88 6.00
N VAL A 61 6.66 17.87 5.10
CA VAL A 61 7.45 19.11 5.29
C VAL A 61 6.84 19.97 6.40
N ASN A 62 5.51 20.14 6.38
CA ASN A 62 4.82 21.03 7.28
C ASN A 62 4.21 20.26 8.46
N ASN A 63 4.79 20.46 9.67
CA ASN A 63 4.31 19.86 10.92
C ASN A 63 4.04 18.34 10.82
N PRO A 64 5.07 17.52 10.59
CA PRO A 64 4.90 16.08 10.58
C PRO A 64 4.35 15.59 11.92
N SER A 65 3.27 14.82 11.90
CA SER A 65 2.65 14.32 13.11
C SER A 65 2.22 12.86 12.95
N LEU A 66 2.24 12.14 14.07
CA LEU A 66 1.79 10.75 14.11
C LEU A 66 0.29 10.63 13.81
N GLN A 67 -0.50 11.67 14.08
CA GLN A 67 -1.91 11.74 13.73
C GLN A 67 -2.14 11.75 12.22
N ARG A 68 -1.38 12.58 11.48
CA ARG A 68 -1.43 12.58 10.01
C ARG A 68 -0.95 11.26 9.42
N PHE A 69 0.06 10.67 10.05
CA PHE A 69 0.56 9.35 9.66
C PHE A 69 -0.52 8.28 9.84
N ALA A 70 -1.22 8.27 10.97
CA ALA A 70 -2.36 7.40 11.21
C ALA A 70 -3.49 7.60 10.18
N ALA A 71 -3.75 8.86 9.79
CA ALA A 71 -4.75 9.17 8.76
C ALA A 71 -4.40 8.59 7.39
N ILE A 72 -3.11 8.51 7.01
CA ILE A 72 -2.66 7.87 5.77
C ILE A 72 -3.05 6.38 5.79
N PHE A 73 -2.80 5.67 6.89
CA PHE A 73 -3.19 4.26 7.04
C PHE A 73 -4.70 4.07 7.02
N ALA A 74 -5.45 4.92 7.73
CA ALA A 74 -6.90 4.87 7.76
C ALA A 74 -7.50 5.11 6.36
N LEU A 75 -6.97 6.10 5.63
CA LEU A 75 -7.40 6.37 4.26
C LEU A 75 -7.05 5.23 3.32
N GLY A 76 -5.85 4.65 3.44
CA GLY A 76 -5.46 3.43 2.71
C GLY A 76 -6.44 2.29 2.95
N ALA A 77 -6.82 2.03 4.20
CA ALA A 77 -7.80 1.01 4.55
C ALA A 77 -9.17 1.25 3.91
N VAL A 78 -9.66 2.49 3.98
CA VAL A 78 -10.95 2.87 3.37
C VAL A 78 -10.93 2.69 1.86
N LEU A 79 -9.81 3.00 1.21
CA LEU A 79 -9.66 2.88 -0.25
C LEU A 79 -9.50 1.44 -0.74
N LEU A 80 -9.22 0.47 0.13
CA LEU A 80 -9.30 -0.96 -0.22
C LEU A 80 -10.75 -1.45 -0.32
N TYR A 81 -11.68 -0.80 0.36
CA TYR A 81 -13.09 -1.22 0.36
C TYR A 81 -13.77 -1.12 -1.00
N PRO A 82 -13.57 -0.05 -1.81
CA PRO A 82 -14.04 -0.02 -3.19
C PRO A 82 -13.53 -1.16 -4.07
N LEU A 83 -12.31 -1.67 -3.85
CA LEU A 83 -11.83 -2.84 -4.59
C LEU A 83 -12.71 -4.06 -4.33
N ILE A 84 -13.11 -4.27 -3.07
CA ILE A 84 -13.97 -5.40 -2.69
C ILE A 84 -15.34 -5.30 -3.36
N LEU A 85 -15.90 -4.09 -3.43
CA LEU A 85 -17.26 -3.87 -3.92
C LEU A 85 -17.35 -3.71 -5.43
N PHE A 86 -16.35 -3.09 -6.06
CA PHE A 86 -16.43 -2.62 -7.43
C PHE A 86 -15.43 -3.26 -8.39
N ALA A 87 -14.53 -4.14 -7.92
CA ALA A 87 -13.56 -4.77 -8.81
C ALA A 87 -14.27 -5.53 -9.94
N GLU A 88 -15.22 -6.39 -9.62
CA GLU A 88 -15.95 -7.21 -10.60
C GLU A 88 -16.72 -6.36 -11.62
N PRO A 89 -17.63 -5.42 -11.25
CA PRO A 89 -18.31 -4.56 -12.21
C PRO A 89 -17.37 -3.69 -13.04
N VAL A 90 -16.28 -3.22 -12.48
CA VAL A 90 -15.28 -2.43 -13.24
C VAL A 90 -14.56 -3.31 -14.25
N MET A 91 -14.17 -4.52 -13.87
CA MET A 91 -13.52 -5.48 -14.76
C MET A 91 -14.43 -5.85 -15.93
N GLU A 92 -15.69 -6.19 -15.67
CA GLU A 92 -16.69 -6.52 -16.69
C GLU A 92 -16.91 -5.34 -17.64
N PHE A 93 -17.08 -4.13 -17.10
CA PHE A 93 -17.27 -2.93 -17.91
C PHE A 93 -16.09 -2.66 -18.87
N ILE A 94 -14.86 -2.82 -18.39
CA ILE A 94 -13.67 -2.59 -19.22
C ILE A 94 -13.48 -3.72 -20.23
N PHE A 95 -13.68 -4.97 -19.81
CA PHE A 95 -13.54 -6.15 -20.67
C PHE A 95 -14.50 -6.11 -21.87
N LEU A 96 -15.74 -5.67 -21.66
CA LEU A 96 -16.75 -5.54 -22.74
C LEU A 96 -16.47 -4.38 -23.72
N ARG A 97 -15.58 -3.45 -23.38
CA ARG A 97 -15.29 -2.27 -24.21
C ARG A 97 -13.90 -2.26 -24.83
N ILE A 98 -12.96 -2.97 -24.27
CA ILE A 98 -11.56 -3.01 -24.72
C ILE A 98 -11.22 -4.46 -25.04
N GLU A 99 -11.30 -4.81 -26.32
CA GLU A 99 -11.05 -6.18 -26.80
C GLU A 99 -9.58 -6.61 -26.64
N ASP A 100 -8.63 -5.66 -26.74
CA ASP A 100 -7.20 -5.97 -26.58
C ASP A 100 -6.83 -6.12 -25.10
N PRO A 101 -6.43 -7.33 -24.64
CA PRO A 101 -6.10 -7.59 -23.25
C PRO A 101 -4.96 -6.72 -22.70
N ARG A 102 -4.06 -6.20 -23.55
CA ARG A 102 -2.96 -5.31 -23.14
C ARG A 102 -3.50 -3.99 -22.61
N TYR A 103 -4.36 -3.33 -23.40
CA TYR A 103 -4.95 -2.05 -23.01
C TYR A 103 -6.05 -2.23 -21.97
N GLY A 104 -6.83 -3.30 -22.06
CA GLY A 104 -7.86 -3.65 -21.06
C GLY A 104 -7.26 -3.85 -19.67
N SER A 105 -6.19 -4.65 -19.53
CA SER A 105 -5.53 -4.87 -18.26
C SER A 105 -4.86 -3.62 -17.71
N LEU A 106 -4.26 -2.78 -18.56
CA LEU A 106 -3.65 -1.52 -18.14
C LEU A 106 -4.71 -0.54 -17.59
N MET A 107 -5.82 -0.39 -18.30
CA MET A 107 -6.91 0.51 -17.89
C MET A 107 -7.57 0.02 -16.59
N ALA A 108 -7.83 -1.29 -16.48
CA ALA A 108 -8.39 -1.90 -15.27
C ALA A 108 -7.46 -1.72 -14.06
N SER A 109 -6.16 -2.01 -14.24
CA SER A 109 -5.16 -1.81 -13.20
C SER A 109 -5.09 -0.35 -12.75
N ALA A 110 -5.09 0.58 -13.71
CA ALA A 110 -5.05 2.01 -13.41
C ALA A 110 -6.28 2.45 -12.60
N PHE A 111 -7.47 2.06 -13.03
CA PHE A 111 -8.70 2.45 -12.36
C PHE A 111 -8.83 1.89 -10.94
N LEU A 112 -8.43 0.64 -10.74
CA LEU A 112 -8.57 -0.03 -9.46
C LEU A 112 -7.47 0.36 -8.47
N PHE A 113 -6.21 0.47 -8.91
CA PHE A 113 -5.08 0.48 -7.99
C PHE A 113 -4.35 1.81 -7.85
N ILE A 114 -4.52 2.79 -8.76
CA ILE A 114 -3.79 4.07 -8.64
C ILE A 114 -4.05 4.73 -7.27
N LEU A 115 -5.31 4.94 -6.93
CA LEU A 115 -5.66 5.73 -5.75
C LEU A 115 -5.19 5.10 -4.43
N PRO A 116 -5.51 3.82 -4.12
CA PRO A 116 -5.04 3.19 -2.90
C PRO A 116 -3.51 3.10 -2.85
N THR A 117 -2.84 2.81 -3.97
CA THR A 117 -1.38 2.68 -4.02
C THR A 117 -0.67 4.02 -3.82
N VAL A 118 -1.19 5.12 -4.36
CA VAL A 118 -0.66 6.47 -4.10
C VAL A 118 -0.72 6.80 -2.61
N ILE A 119 -1.84 6.52 -1.95
CA ILE A 119 -1.98 6.79 -0.51
C ILE A 119 -1.03 5.93 0.31
N LEU A 120 -0.95 4.63 0.03
CA LEU A 120 -0.03 3.73 0.73
C LEU A 120 1.44 4.08 0.44
N GLY A 121 1.75 4.57 -0.75
CA GLY A 121 3.09 5.05 -1.09
C GLY A 121 3.58 6.23 -0.24
N MET A 122 2.67 7.03 0.31
CA MET A 122 3.06 8.14 1.20
C MET A 122 3.74 7.66 2.50
N ILE A 123 3.53 6.40 2.90
CA ILE A 123 4.01 5.84 4.17
C ILE A 123 5.54 5.96 4.29
N SER A 124 6.29 5.54 3.28
CA SER A 124 7.75 5.48 3.35
C SER A 124 8.42 6.85 3.58
N PRO A 125 8.21 7.88 2.74
CA PRO A 125 8.84 9.18 2.95
C PRO A 125 8.34 9.89 4.21
N TYR A 126 7.08 9.69 4.57
CA TYR A 126 6.53 10.26 5.80
C TYR A 126 7.15 9.62 7.05
N SER A 127 7.39 8.30 7.02
CA SER A 127 8.09 7.57 8.10
C SER A 127 9.52 8.07 8.30
N VAL A 128 10.27 8.26 7.21
CA VAL A 128 11.63 8.82 7.27
C VAL A 128 11.59 10.17 7.99
N ARG A 129 10.68 11.04 7.61
CA ARG A 129 10.57 12.39 8.21
C ARG A 129 10.23 12.36 9.70
N LEU A 130 9.43 11.40 10.16
CA LEU A 130 9.11 11.23 11.59
C LEU A 130 10.29 10.71 12.41
N LEU A 131 11.23 10.01 11.79
CA LEU A 131 12.38 9.39 12.47
C LEU A 131 13.63 10.25 12.41
N VAL A 132 13.84 11.03 11.35
CA VAL A 132 15.04 11.85 11.20
C VAL A 132 15.00 13.04 12.15
N THR A 133 15.95 13.09 13.06
CA THR A 133 16.16 14.20 14.01
C THR A 133 17.34 15.08 13.60
N LYS A 134 18.38 14.48 12.99
CA LYS A 134 19.59 15.16 12.52
C LYS A 134 19.86 14.82 11.06
N VAL A 135 20.35 15.79 10.31
CA VAL A 135 20.64 15.64 8.87
C VAL A 135 21.73 14.58 8.64
N GLU A 136 22.72 14.53 9.50
CA GLU A 136 23.87 13.61 9.41
C GLU A 136 23.46 12.14 9.53
N GLU A 137 22.37 11.86 10.23
CA GLU A 137 21.86 10.50 10.46
C GLU A 137 20.79 10.09 9.41
N SER A 138 20.39 11.00 8.51
CA SER A 138 19.29 10.79 7.60
C SER A 138 19.46 9.57 6.69
N GLY A 139 20.67 9.33 6.20
CA GLY A 139 20.97 8.18 5.35
C GLY A 139 20.81 6.84 6.10
N GLN A 140 21.29 6.75 7.34
CA GLN A 140 21.18 5.54 8.16
C GLN A 140 19.71 5.26 8.53
N VAL A 141 18.98 6.29 8.93
CA VAL A 141 17.55 6.19 9.27
C VAL A 141 16.73 5.73 8.05
N ALA A 142 16.95 6.35 6.90
CA ALA A 142 16.27 5.97 5.66
C ALA A 142 16.62 4.53 5.24
N GLY A 143 17.89 4.15 5.30
CA GLY A 143 18.34 2.79 4.97
C GLY A 143 17.70 1.73 5.86
N THR A 144 17.66 1.95 7.18
CA THR A 144 17.01 1.03 8.11
C THR A 144 15.51 0.92 7.85
N LEU A 145 14.85 2.05 7.61
CA LEU A 145 13.42 2.07 7.31
C LEU A 145 13.09 1.34 6.01
N TYR A 146 13.87 1.59 4.95
CA TYR A 146 13.69 0.90 3.67
C TYR A 146 13.93 -0.59 3.80
N PHE A 147 14.95 -1.01 4.56
CA PHE A 147 15.17 -2.42 4.87
C PHE A 147 13.92 -3.05 5.52
N VAL A 148 13.39 -2.45 6.57
CA VAL A 148 12.21 -2.95 7.31
C VAL A 148 10.96 -2.98 6.42
N SER A 149 10.71 -1.92 5.66
CA SER A 149 9.57 -1.85 4.73
C SER A 149 9.69 -2.89 3.62
N THR A 150 10.87 -3.06 3.04
CA THR A 150 11.12 -4.07 2.00
C THR A 150 11.02 -5.49 2.55
N LEU A 151 11.45 -5.72 3.79
CA LEU A 151 11.24 -7.01 4.46
C LEU A 151 9.74 -7.30 4.62
N GLY A 152 8.96 -6.31 5.01
CA GLY A 152 7.49 -6.41 5.03
C GLY A 152 6.92 -6.77 3.65
N SER A 153 7.41 -6.12 2.60
CA SER A 153 7.04 -6.40 1.21
C SER A 153 7.37 -7.84 0.80
N ALA A 154 8.56 -8.32 1.12
CA ALA A 154 8.98 -9.68 0.80
C ALA A 154 8.12 -10.73 1.52
N ILE A 155 7.84 -10.51 2.81
CA ILE A 155 6.98 -11.40 3.59
C ILE A 155 5.53 -11.34 3.08
N GLY A 156 5.00 -10.15 2.76
CA GLY A 156 3.69 -9.98 2.15
C GLY A 156 3.56 -10.74 0.83
N THR A 157 4.59 -10.66 -0.01
CA THR A 157 4.67 -11.42 -1.26
C THR A 157 4.61 -12.93 -1.01
N LEU A 158 5.47 -13.44 -0.13
CA LEU A 158 5.52 -14.86 0.20
C LEU A 158 4.21 -15.36 0.80
N MET A 159 3.69 -14.65 1.81
CA MET A 159 2.44 -15.04 2.48
C MET A 159 1.25 -15.04 1.53
N THR A 160 1.16 -14.03 0.67
CA THR A 160 0.07 -13.95 -0.32
C THR A 160 0.19 -15.04 -1.36
N SER A 161 1.39 -15.24 -1.94
CA SER A 161 1.59 -16.21 -3.02
C SER A 161 1.47 -17.67 -2.59
N PHE A 162 1.97 -17.99 -1.38
CA PHE A 162 2.09 -19.39 -0.94
C PHE A 162 0.98 -19.83 0.00
N TYR A 163 0.27 -18.87 0.66
CA TYR A 163 -0.74 -19.20 1.65
C TYR A 163 -2.08 -18.54 1.37
N PHE A 164 -2.16 -17.21 1.27
CA PHE A 164 -3.44 -16.54 1.24
C PHE A 164 -4.26 -16.91 0.01
N ILE A 165 -3.64 -16.95 -1.17
CA ILE A 165 -4.32 -17.30 -2.43
C ILE A 165 -4.82 -18.76 -2.43
N LEU A 166 -4.19 -19.65 -1.67
CA LEU A 166 -4.57 -21.07 -1.61
C LEU A 166 -5.76 -21.32 -0.69
N TRP A 167 -5.88 -20.54 0.39
CA TRP A 167 -6.82 -20.83 1.47
C TRP A 167 -7.97 -19.82 1.58
N PHE A 168 -7.82 -18.63 0.98
CA PHE A 168 -8.80 -17.56 1.13
C PHE A 168 -9.20 -16.97 -0.22
N GLU A 169 -10.43 -16.50 -0.28
CA GLU A 169 -10.91 -15.69 -1.41
C GLU A 169 -10.26 -14.31 -1.40
N VAL A 170 -10.12 -13.72 -2.60
CA VAL A 170 -9.50 -12.39 -2.78
C VAL A 170 -10.15 -11.33 -1.88
N ASN A 171 -11.48 -11.30 -1.83
CA ASN A 171 -12.22 -10.32 -1.03
C ASN A 171 -11.98 -10.50 0.47
N THR A 172 -11.80 -11.74 0.93
CA THR A 172 -11.45 -12.03 2.32
C THR A 172 -10.06 -11.49 2.66
N VAL A 173 -9.08 -11.71 1.77
CA VAL A 173 -7.72 -11.19 2.00
C VAL A 173 -7.71 -9.67 1.96
N LEU A 174 -8.37 -9.02 0.99
CA LEU A 174 -8.50 -7.56 0.95
C LEU A 174 -9.14 -7.00 2.22
N THR A 175 -10.17 -7.66 2.74
CA THR A 175 -10.81 -7.29 4.00
C THR A 175 -9.83 -7.39 5.18
N LEU A 176 -9.07 -8.49 5.26
CA LEU A 176 -8.05 -8.65 6.30
C LEU A 176 -6.96 -7.57 6.22
N LEU A 177 -6.49 -7.25 5.01
CA LEU A 177 -5.51 -6.17 4.80
C LEU A 177 -6.08 -4.82 5.23
N SER A 178 -7.34 -4.52 4.91
CA SER A 178 -8.03 -3.30 5.35
C SER A 178 -8.13 -3.23 6.87
N VAL A 179 -8.52 -4.33 7.54
CA VAL A 179 -8.57 -4.42 9.00
C VAL A 179 -7.19 -4.20 9.62
N VAL A 180 -6.14 -4.81 9.07
CA VAL A 180 -4.75 -4.59 9.52
C VAL A 180 -4.38 -3.11 9.44
N LEU A 181 -4.67 -2.45 8.32
CA LEU A 181 -4.40 -1.01 8.17
C LEU A 181 -5.19 -0.15 9.18
N LEU A 182 -6.46 -0.50 9.46
CA LEU A 182 -7.26 0.20 10.48
C LEU A 182 -6.70 -0.01 11.89
N MET A 183 -6.30 -1.22 12.24
CA MET A 183 -5.67 -1.50 13.54
C MET A 183 -4.37 -0.70 13.70
N VAL A 184 -3.54 -0.70 12.67
CA VAL A 184 -2.29 0.05 12.61
C VAL A 184 -2.55 1.56 12.75
N ALA A 185 -3.55 2.09 12.05
CA ALA A 185 -3.99 3.49 12.18
C ALA A 185 -4.46 3.81 13.61
N GLY A 186 -5.23 2.90 14.22
CA GLY A 186 -5.70 3.03 15.60
C GLY A 186 -4.55 3.08 16.59
N VAL A 187 -3.59 2.19 16.48
CA VAL A 187 -2.38 2.17 17.34
C VAL A 187 -1.58 3.47 17.19
N ALA A 188 -1.37 3.93 15.94
CA ALA A 188 -0.68 5.19 15.69
C ALA A 188 -1.45 6.41 16.27
N MET A 189 -2.77 6.41 16.17
CA MET A 189 -3.61 7.47 16.74
C MET A 189 -3.58 7.49 18.27
N LEU A 190 -3.63 6.32 18.92
CA LEU A 190 -3.52 6.20 20.37
C LEU A 190 -2.14 6.65 20.86
N ALA A 191 -1.07 6.25 20.19
CA ALA A 191 0.27 6.69 20.51
C ALA A 191 0.45 8.21 20.34
N ALA A 192 -0.26 8.83 19.39
CA ALA A 192 -0.24 10.27 19.16
C ALA A 192 -0.94 11.09 20.27
N ARG A 193 -1.82 10.45 21.05
CA ARG A 193 -2.56 11.10 22.14
C ARG A 193 -1.84 11.03 23.48
N GLN A 194 -0.84 10.15 23.62
CA GLN A 194 -0.05 10.10 24.85
C GLN A 194 0.80 11.37 24.93
N PRO A 195 0.71 12.15 26.02
CA PRO A 195 1.61 13.27 26.22
C PRO A 195 3.05 12.72 26.20
N SER A 196 3.92 13.38 25.45
CA SER A 196 5.35 13.07 25.52
C SER A 196 5.79 13.30 26.97
N GLU A 197 5.86 12.24 27.79
CA GLU A 197 6.56 12.32 29.07
C GLU A 197 7.96 12.82 28.76
N SER A 198 8.18 14.03 29.22
CA SER A 198 9.38 14.85 29.29
C SER A 198 10.67 14.22 28.74
N ARG A 199 11.19 14.81 27.71
CA ARG A 199 12.63 14.90 27.48
C ARG A 199 13.28 15.89 28.43
#